data_71aaa8d0e2660cdb01a6dbcdac109ff3
#
_entry.id   71aaa8d0e2660cdb01a6dbcdac109ff3
#
_cell.length_a   1.000
_cell.length_b   1.000
_cell.length_c   1.000
_cell.angle_alpha   90.00
_cell.angle_beta   90.00
_cell.angle_gamma   90.00
#
_symmetry.space_group_name_H-M   'P 1'
#
loop_
_entity.id
_entity.type
_entity.pdbx_description
1 polymer ?
#
loop_
_entity_poly.entity_id
_entity_poly.type
_entity_poly.pdbx_seq_one_letter_code
_entity_poly.pdbx_strand_id
1 'polypeptide(L)'
;MNIYVDIDGVLLANEENLATGAAEFIKYAADNFDVYWLTTHCMDGTTGHAIEYLQRGSAEDLQPWLEKFKPVTWSLKKTEAIDFSKPFLWFDDDCFSGEKIDLHEHGVFNSWIEVNLAKYPDQMVHELKLLKSIIKEG
;
A
#
# COMPACT_ATOMS: atom_id res chain seq x y z
N MET A 1 -13.96 -1.41 -0.64
CA MET A 1 -12.83 -1.95 0.15
C MET A 1 -11.70 -0.95 0.14
N ASN A 2 -11.10 -0.73 1.30
CA ASN A 2 -9.96 0.17 1.45
C ASN A 2 -8.64 -0.56 1.26
N ILE A 3 -7.72 0.06 0.53
CA ILE A 3 -6.36 -0.45 0.32
C ILE A 3 -5.39 0.56 0.91
N TYR A 4 -4.61 0.13 1.90
CA TYR A 4 -3.56 0.92 2.54
C TYR A 4 -2.21 0.40 2.06
N VAL A 5 -1.35 1.29 1.62
CA VAL A 5 -0.07 0.89 1.00
C VAL A 5 1.08 1.72 1.57
N ASP A 6 2.15 1.04 1.98
CA ASP A 6 3.43 1.68 2.24
C ASP A 6 4.21 1.81 0.94
N ILE A 7 5.27 2.60 0.95
CA ILE A 7 6.06 2.88 -0.24
C ILE A 7 7.36 2.08 -0.26
N ASP A 8 8.24 2.32 0.73
CA ASP A 8 9.53 1.64 0.76
C ASP A 8 9.36 0.17 1.07
N GLY A 9 10.01 -0.68 0.29
CA GLY A 9 9.92 -2.13 0.45
C GLY A 9 8.61 -2.74 -0.04
N VAL A 10 7.69 -1.95 -0.60
CA VAL A 10 6.42 -2.41 -1.16
C VAL A 10 6.31 -2.02 -2.62
N LEU A 11 6.25 -0.72 -2.91
CA LEU A 11 6.19 -0.20 -4.28
C LEU A 11 7.57 0.11 -4.84
N LEU A 12 8.52 0.46 -3.97
CA LEU A 12 9.92 0.70 -4.34
C LEU A 12 10.80 -0.45 -3.88
N ALA A 13 11.52 -1.04 -4.80
CA ALA A 13 12.53 -2.04 -4.48
C ALA A 13 13.78 -1.39 -3.85
N ASN A 14 14.08 -0.16 -4.26
CA ASN A 14 15.13 0.69 -3.71
C ASN A 14 14.80 2.15 -4.02
N GLU A 15 15.68 3.08 -3.67
CA GLU A 15 15.42 4.53 -3.83
C GLU A 15 15.17 4.97 -5.28
N GLU A 16 15.61 4.19 -6.26
CA GLU A 16 15.58 4.60 -7.67
C GLU A 16 14.64 3.78 -8.55
N ASN A 17 14.16 2.63 -8.06
CA ASN A 17 13.43 1.68 -8.90
C ASN A 17 12.12 1.22 -8.25
N LEU A 18 11.04 1.26 -9.03
CA LEU A 18 9.80 0.58 -8.66
C LEU A 18 10.02 -0.93 -8.61
N ALA A 19 9.32 -1.59 -7.71
CA ALA A 19 9.25 -3.05 -7.69
C ALA A 19 8.60 -3.55 -8.99
N THR A 20 9.00 -4.73 -9.43
CA THR A 20 8.39 -5.38 -10.59
C THR A 20 6.87 -5.52 -10.36
N GLY A 21 6.09 -5.03 -11.31
CA GLY A 21 4.63 -5.08 -11.23
C GLY A 21 3.99 -3.97 -10.40
N ALA A 22 4.77 -3.11 -9.75
CA ALA A 22 4.23 -2.03 -8.92
C ALA A 22 3.43 -1.01 -9.71
N ALA A 23 3.86 -0.65 -10.91
CA ALA A 23 3.13 0.31 -11.74
C ALA A 23 1.72 -0.20 -12.07
N GLU A 24 1.60 -1.44 -12.49
CA GLU A 24 0.32 -2.08 -12.79
C GLU A 24 -0.55 -2.23 -11.54
N PHE A 25 0.06 -2.58 -10.40
CA PHE A 25 -0.63 -2.63 -9.12
C PHE A 25 -1.21 -1.27 -8.73
N ILE A 26 -0.41 -0.21 -8.84
CA ILE A 26 -0.84 1.17 -8.54
C ILE A 26 -2.06 1.54 -9.38
N LYS A 27 -2.00 1.32 -10.69
CA LYS A 27 -3.09 1.66 -11.60
C LYS A 27 -4.37 0.91 -11.26
N TYR A 28 -4.26 -0.39 -11.08
CA TYR A 28 -5.43 -1.22 -10.80
C TYR A 28 -6.06 -0.88 -9.46
N ALA A 29 -5.24 -0.71 -8.43
CA ALA A 29 -5.72 -0.36 -7.10
C ALA A 29 -6.44 1.01 -7.12
N ALA A 30 -5.84 2.01 -7.76
CA ALA A 30 -6.41 3.34 -7.84
C ALA A 30 -7.73 3.37 -8.63
N ASP A 31 -7.85 2.54 -9.66
CA ASP A 31 -9.05 2.52 -10.51
C ASP A 31 -10.22 1.73 -9.89
N ASN A 32 -9.96 0.83 -8.95
CA ASN A 32 -10.96 -0.12 -8.48
C ASN A 32 -11.25 -0.10 -6.98
N PHE A 33 -10.46 0.63 -6.18
CA PHE A 33 -10.57 0.63 -4.72
C PHE A 33 -10.43 2.05 -4.16
N ASP A 34 -10.78 2.21 -2.89
CA ASP A 34 -10.43 3.41 -2.12
C ASP A 34 -9.00 3.21 -1.60
N VAL A 35 -8.08 4.05 -2.04
CA VAL A 35 -6.65 3.85 -1.82
C VAL A 35 -6.05 4.93 -0.92
N TYR A 36 -5.13 4.51 -0.04
CA TYR A 36 -4.53 5.38 0.98
C TYR A 36 -3.03 5.13 1.09
N TRP A 37 -2.29 6.22 1.26
CA TRP A 37 -0.86 6.15 1.63
C TRP A 37 -0.75 5.96 3.14
N LEU A 38 -0.32 4.79 3.56
CA LEU A 38 -0.02 4.49 4.97
C LEU A 38 1.49 4.36 5.11
N THR A 39 2.17 5.50 5.09
CA THR A 39 3.62 5.59 4.98
C THR A 39 4.14 6.81 5.71
N THR A 40 5.40 6.73 6.22
CA THR A 40 6.06 7.87 6.86
C THR A 40 6.28 9.03 5.88
N HIS A 41 6.29 8.80 4.58
CA HIS A 41 6.42 9.85 3.58
C HIS A 41 5.25 10.84 3.54
N CYS A 42 4.12 10.47 4.14
CA CYS A 42 2.90 11.30 4.15
C CYS A 42 2.50 11.76 5.55
N MET A 43 3.42 11.74 6.52
CA MET A 43 3.14 12.11 7.91
C MET A 43 2.73 13.57 8.09
N ASP A 44 3.06 14.44 7.15
CA ASP A 44 2.64 15.84 7.16
C ASP A 44 1.20 16.04 6.61
N GLY A 45 0.53 14.95 6.23
CA GLY A 45 -0.81 14.99 5.67
C GLY A 45 -0.87 15.33 4.19
N THR A 46 0.27 15.37 3.48
CA THR A 46 0.33 15.64 2.04
C THR A 46 0.84 14.43 1.26
N THR A 47 0.59 14.40 -0.05
CA THR A 47 1.05 13.35 -0.96
C THR A 47 2.20 13.81 -1.85
N GLY A 48 2.64 15.06 -1.74
CA GLY A 48 3.60 15.66 -2.68
C GLY A 48 4.89 14.86 -2.84
N HIS A 49 5.52 14.51 -1.72
CA HIS A 49 6.77 13.74 -1.74
C HIS A 49 6.56 12.30 -2.23
N ALA A 50 5.45 11.68 -1.89
CA ALA A 50 5.15 10.32 -2.33
C ALA A 50 5.03 10.24 -3.85
N ILE A 51 4.36 11.19 -4.45
CA ILE A 51 4.18 11.25 -5.92
C ILE A 51 5.53 11.40 -6.60
N GLU A 52 6.35 12.36 -6.19
CA GLU A 52 7.68 12.58 -6.76
C GLU A 52 8.57 11.36 -6.61
N TYR A 53 8.54 10.75 -5.43
CA TYR A 53 9.37 9.61 -5.10
C TYR A 53 9.05 8.41 -6.01
N LEU A 54 7.77 8.12 -6.18
CA LEU A 54 7.33 6.99 -7.00
C LEU A 54 7.48 7.27 -8.49
N GLN A 55 7.18 8.48 -8.95
CA GLN A 55 7.31 8.86 -10.34
C GLN A 55 8.76 8.78 -10.81
N ARG A 56 9.71 9.08 -9.94
CA ARG A 56 11.15 9.00 -10.24
C ARG A 56 11.57 7.57 -10.59
N GLY A 57 10.94 6.57 -10.02
CA GLY A 57 11.23 5.15 -10.29
C GLY A 57 10.52 4.57 -11.51
N SER A 58 9.73 5.37 -12.23
CA SER A 58 8.93 4.90 -13.36
C SER A 58 9.28 5.63 -14.65
N ALA A 59 9.35 4.88 -15.76
CA ALA A 59 9.51 5.45 -17.09
C ALA A 59 8.20 6.02 -17.67
N GLU A 60 7.06 5.63 -17.10
CA GLU A 60 5.74 6.12 -17.52
C GLU A 60 5.18 7.12 -16.53
N ASP A 61 4.23 7.94 -16.97
CA ASP A 61 3.57 8.91 -16.08
C ASP A 61 2.49 8.21 -15.24
N LEU A 62 2.77 8.04 -13.96
CA LEU A 62 1.85 7.44 -13.00
C LEU A 62 1.05 8.50 -12.23
N GLN A 63 1.31 9.79 -12.42
CA GLN A 63 0.72 10.84 -11.62
C GLN A 63 -0.81 10.78 -11.54
N PRO A 64 -1.55 10.54 -12.64
CA PRO A 64 -3.02 10.47 -12.56
C PRO A 64 -3.54 9.41 -11.58
N TRP A 65 -2.82 8.31 -11.42
CA TRP A 65 -3.20 7.24 -10.47
C TRP A 65 -2.66 7.51 -9.07
N LEU A 66 -1.43 8.02 -8.96
CA LEU A 66 -0.83 8.33 -7.66
C LEU A 66 -1.63 9.40 -6.91
N GLU A 67 -2.22 10.36 -7.63
CA GLU A 67 -3.04 11.42 -7.03
C GLU A 67 -4.35 10.90 -6.42
N LYS A 68 -4.80 9.71 -6.78
CA LYS A 68 -6.00 9.10 -6.21
C LYS A 68 -5.77 8.57 -4.80
N PHE A 69 -4.51 8.29 -4.43
CA PHE A 69 -4.17 7.83 -3.09
C PHE A 69 -4.22 8.98 -2.10
N LYS A 70 -4.97 8.80 -1.02
CA LYS A 70 -5.12 9.83 0.02
C LYS A 70 -4.10 9.60 1.14
N PRO A 71 -3.45 10.66 1.64
CA PRO A 71 -2.54 10.51 2.77
C PRO A 71 -3.32 10.26 4.05
N VAL A 72 -2.77 9.44 4.94
CA VAL A 72 -3.28 9.26 6.30
C VAL A 72 -2.14 9.44 7.28
N THR A 73 -2.48 9.86 8.50
CA THR A 73 -1.51 10.12 9.56
C THR A 73 -1.84 9.29 10.79
N TRP A 74 -0.82 9.05 11.60
CA TRP A 74 -0.95 8.35 12.87
C TRP A 74 0.07 8.91 13.86
N SER A 75 -0.10 8.60 15.14
CA SER A 75 0.82 9.05 16.19
C SER A 75 1.88 7.99 16.51
N LEU A 76 1.46 6.84 17.03
CA LEU A 76 2.34 5.78 17.49
C LEU A 76 2.31 4.53 16.61
N LYS A 77 1.13 4.18 16.10
CA LYS A 77 0.91 2.95 15.34
C LYS A 77 0.15 3.24 14.06
N LYS A 78 0.57 2.63 12.96
CA LYS A 78 -0.13 2.76 11.68
C LYS A 78 -1.59 2.29 11.76
N THR A 79 -1.90 1.33 12.63
CA THR A 79 -3.27 0.84 12.82
C THR A 79 -4.23 1.93 13.29
N GLU A 80 -3.74 3.03 13.87
CA GLU A 80 -4.57 4.19 14.22
C GLU A 80 -5.23 4.84 13.00
N ALA A 81 -4.62 4.70 11.84
CA ALA A 81 -5.12 5.28 10.59
C ALA A 81 -6.07 4.35 9.83
N ILE A 82 -6.20 3.09 10.25
CA ILE A 82 -7.04 2.11 9.56
C ILE A 82 -8.48 2.20 10.05
N ASP A 83 -9.43 2.25 9.11
CA ASP A 83 -10.85 2.18 9.42
C ASP A 83 -11.28 0.72 9.52
N PHE A 84 -11.33 0.19 10.74
CA PHE A 84 -11.69 -1.20 10.99
C PHE A 84 -13.17 -1.51 10.76
N SER A 85 -14.01 -0.49 10.51
CA SER A 85 -15.43 -0.71 10.20
C SER A 85 -15.67 -1.17 8.77
N LYS A 86 -14.65 -1.13 7.93
CA LYS A 86 -14.72 -1.50 6.51
C LYS A 86 -13.73 -2.61 6.18
N PRO A 87 -14.03 -3.47 5.19
CA PRO A 87 -13.05 -4.42 4.68
C PRO A 87 -11.83 -3.66 4.15
N PHE A 88 -10.65 -4.19 4.41
CA PHE A 88 -9.40 -3.56 3.95
C PHE A 88 -8.30 -4.60 3.71
N LEU A 89 -7.30 -4.17 2.93
CA LEU A 89 -6.00 -4.82 2.86
C LEU A 89 -4.94 -3.76 3.14
N TRP A 90 -3.91 -4.15 3.86
CA TRP A 90 -2.78 -3.30 4.21
C TRP A 90 -1.49 -3.96 3.73
N PHE A 91 -0.83 -3.32 2.75
CA PHE A 91 0.41 -3.80 2.16
C PHE A 91 1.57 -3.06 2.80
N ASP A 92 2.40 -3.78 3.55
CA ASP A 92 3.53 -3.21 4.26
C ASP A 92 4.60 -4.29 4.43
N ASP A 93 5.87 -3.88 4.46
CA ASP A 93 6.98 -4.81 4.69
C ASP A 93 7.16 -5.13 6.17
N ASP A 94 6.52 -4.38 7.05
CA ASP A 94 6.63 -4.59 8.49
C ASP A 94 5.30 -4.33 9.20
N CYS A 95 5.11 -5.01 10.31
CA CYS A 95 3.97 -4.81 11.21
C CYS A 95 4.47 -5.03 12.63
N PHE A 96 4.49 -3.97 13.42
CA PHE A 96 5.03 -4.03 14.78
C PHE A 96 4.12 -4.81 15.73
N SER A 97 4.68 -5.26 16.86
CA SER A 97 3.96 -6.10 17.83
C SER A 97 2.63 -5.49 18.28
N GLY A 98 2.62 -4.18 18.60
CA GLY A 98 1.39 -3.48 18.99
C GLY A 98 0.36 -3.41 17.86
N GLU A 99 0.82 -3.29 16.62
CA GLU A 99 -0.04 -3.29 15.46
C GLU A 99 -0.65 -4.67 15.21
N LYS A 100 0.15 -5.73 15.39
CA LYS A 100 -0.35 -7.12 15.29
C LYS A 100 -1.44 -7.39 16.33
N ILE A 101 -1.26 -6.90 17.55
CA ILE A 101 -2.26 -7.03 18.60
C ILE A 101 -3.56 -6.35 18.18
N ASP A 102 -3.50 -5.12 17.64
CA ASP A 102 -4.68 -4.40 17.17
C ASP A 102 -5.42 -5.18 16.08
N LEU A 103 -4.68 -5.75 15.12
CA LEU A 103 -5.27 -6.54 14.05
C LEU A 103 -5.95 -7.81 14.57
N HIS A 104 -5.31 -8.50 15.53
CA HIS A 104 -5.90 -9.69 16.15
C HIS A 104 -7.16 -9.35 16.96
N GLU A 105 -7.15 -8.26 17.71
CA GLU A 105 -8.30 -7.82 18.49
C GLU A 105 -9.51 -7.52 17.62
N HIS A 106 -9.29 -7.04 16.38
CA HIS A 106 -10.36 -6.79 15.43
C HIS A 106 -10.69 -8.01 14.54
N GLY A 107 -9.96 -9.12 14.72
CA GLY A 107 -10.18 -10.33 13.94
C GLY A 107 -9.76 -10.22 12.47
N VAL A 108 -8.83 -9.32 12.16
CA VAL A 108 -8.45 -8.98 10.78
C VAL A 108 -6.94 -9.10 10.53
N PHE A 109 -6.26 -9.96 11.28
CA PHE A 109 -4.81 -10.12 11.10
C PHE A 109 -4.43 -10.47 9.66
N ASN A 110 -5.23 -11.28 8.98
CA ASN A 110 -4.96 -11.67 7.60
C ASN A 110 -5.17 -10.54 6.57
N SER A 111 -5.69 -9.39 7.00
CA SER A 111 -5.80 -8.22 6.13
C SER A 111 -4.46 -7.49 5.96
N TRP A 112 -3.48 -7.76 6.83
CA TRP A 112 -2.11 -7.32 6.60
C TRP A 112 -1.43 -8.28 5.62
N ILE A 113 -1.00 -7.74 4.49
CA ILE A 113 -0.25 -8.48 3.47
C ILE A 113 1.21 -8.10 3.63
N GLU A 114 2.01 -9.01 4.16
CA GLU A 114 3.45 -8.79 4.28
C GLU A 114 4.09 -8.79 2.90
N VAL A 115 4.78 -7.72 2.55
CA VAL A 115 5.54 -7.63 1.32
C VAL A 115 7.02 -7.79 1.64
N ASN A 116 7.68 -8.74 1.00
CA ASN A 116 9.10 -9.03 1.17
C ASN A 116 9.77 -9.11 -0.20
N LEU A 117 10.18 -7.94 -0.71
CA LEU A 117 10.77 -7.84 -2.05
C LEU A 117 12.18 -8.42 -2.11
N ALA A 118 12.89 -8.49 -0.98
CA ALA A 118 14.20 -9.13 -0.93
C ALA A 118 14.10 -10.62 -1.22
N LYS A 119 13.06 -11.27 -0.72
CA LYS A 119 12.80 -12.69 -0.94
C LYS A 119 12.00 -12.95 -2.22
N TYR A 120 11.04 -12.07 -2.52
CA TYR A 120 10.14 -12.20 -3.66
C TYR A 120 10.15 -10.90 -4.47
N PRO A 121 11.15 -10.70 -5.38
CA PRO A 121 11.26 -9.42 -6.11
C PRO A 121 10.07 -9.10 -7.01
N ASP A 122 9.30 -10.10 -7.42
CA ASP A 122 8.11 -9.95 -8.27
C ASP A 122 6.80 -10.10 -7.49
N GLN A 123 6.86 -9.93 -6.16
CA GLN A 123 5.67 -10.10 -5.31
C GLN A 123 4.50 -9.22 -5.74
N MET A 124 4.76 -7.99 -6.19
CA MET A 124 3.67 -7.08 -6.57
C MET A 124 2.90 -7.54 -7.79
N VAL A 125 3.47 -8.38 -8.64
CA VAL A 125 2.76 -9.07 -9.72
C VAL A 125 1.69 -10.01 -9.13
N HIS A 126 2.07 -10.74 -8.06
CA HIS A 126 1.15 -11.65 -7.38
C HIS A 126 0.06 -10.89 -6.62
N GLU A 127 0.41 -9.77 -5.99
CA GLU A 127 -0.58 -8.95 -5.27
C GLU A 127 -1.59 -8.31 -6.21
N LEU A 128 -1.17 -7.96 -7.42
CA LEU A 128 -2.10 -7.50 -8.46
C LEU A 128 -3.13 -8.59 -8.80
N LYS A 129 -2.69 -9.83 -8.89
CA LYS A 129 -3.61 -10.96 -9.14
C LYS A 129 -4.62 -11.12 -7.99
N LEU A 130 -4.17 -10.91 -6.75
CA LEU A 130 -5.06 -10.92 -5.58
C LEU A 130 -6.14 -9.85 -5.72
N LEU A 131 -5.77 -8.61 -6.04
CA LEU A 131 -6.74 -7.53 -6.22
C LEU A 131 -7.76 -7.85 -7.32
N LYS A 132 -7.29 -8.40 -8.44
CA LYS A 132 -8.17 -8.80 -9.54
C LYS A 132 -9.15 -9.89 -9.13
N SER A 133 -8.71 -10.84 -8.30
CA SER A 133 -9.58 -11.92 -7.82
C SER A 133 -10.70 -11.39 -6.92
N ILE A 134 -10.42 -10.39 -6.10
CA ILE A 134 -11.42 -9.76 -5.23
C ILE A 134 -12.54 -9.13 -6.05
N ILE A 135 -12.20 -8.40 -7.10
CA ILE A 135 -13.18 -7.75 -7.98
C ILE A 135 -14.05 -8.79 -8.71
N LYS A 136 -13.45 -9.89 -9.16
CA LYS A 136 -14.20 -10.96 -9.87
C LYS A 136 -15.18 -11.68 -8.94
N GLU A 137 -14.83 -11.87 -7.68
CA GLU A 137 -15.68 -12.55 -6.71
C GLU A 137 -16.79 -11.65 -6.15
N GLY A 138 -16.57 -10.34 -6.22
CA GLY A 138 -17.54 -9.34 -5.79
C GLY A 138 -18.54 -9.01 -6.88
#